data_ffb7d526ab9611df9531fce4c704bb5b
#
_entry.id   ffb7d526ab9611df9531fce4c704bb5b
#
_cell.length_a   1.000
_cell.length_b   1.000
_cell.length_c   1.000
_cell.angle_alpha   90.00
_cell.angle_beta   90.00
_cell.angle_gamma   90.00
#
_symmetry.space_group_name_H-M   'P 1'
#
loop_
_entity.id
_entity.type
_entity.pdbx_description
1 polymer ?
#
loop_
_entity_poly.entity_id
_entity_poly.type
_entity_poly.pdbx_seq_one_letter_code
_entity_poly.pdbx_strand_id
1 'polypeptide(L)'
;MILLPWYYMPYLAFDSKNVVVEPTDWTKVKDREQRTWHDQITLFFIAPFVGHGLYFIFRLIGSKDKPNKKTMAADWTNALGFAIVAASIIRSLFFEAFTIPTGSMEKTMRIGDYLFVNKMKYGAKLPQTPISVPFVHNRLPFTFIPSYVDWFSSDYRRLFGYGEIKRGDIMVFNWPVGDSVIVHNGVIAHDYYAILRNQAFINCVRDLKAYNSNGINLSYDKYQSLEPKYLNSARQKLINGGGLSQSPVGPIEKTGGIATLPIDKKENYIKRCVAVGGDTLEIKDNLLYINSQPEEKKDEVVFTYNFYFKPGSYIPQDKILEDFEIYSEQHSRSNIENKYIKVVDTSYKDSLVYLEKLAAYSREQITCSPETAKMLSRYSGLDSMNQEIHPRGFNYTVYGQFYPYFPNHPSFNWSRDNYGPLIVPKSGWTVELSDSTWILYKRAIEVYEKNKVSINSNGDFLINDKISTKYTFQQNYYWLMGDNRHGSADSRCWGFVPEDHVVGTASFVWFSKHPETGIRWDRIFSTVH
;
A
#
# COMPACT_ATOMS: atom_id res chain seq x y z
N MET A 1 2.91 -33.53 -0.87
CA MET A 1 2.27 -32.87 -2.05
C MET A 1 1.47 -31.64 -1.69
N ILE A 2 0.53 -31.70 -0.74
CA ILE A 2 -0.39 -30.60 -0.43
C ILE A 2 0.28 -29.45 0.35
N LEU A 3 1.29 -29.72 1.19
CA LEU A 3 1.99 -28.70 1.98
C LEU A 3 3.00 -27.88 1.18
N LEU A 4 3.53 -28.45 0.10
CA LEU A 4 4.58 -27.83 -0.70
C LEU A 4 4.31 -28.02 -2.20
N PRO A 5 3.15 -27.59 -2.73
CA PRO A 5 2.79 -27.85 -4.13
C PRO A 5 3.83 -27.26 -5.12
N TRP A 6 4.48 -26.15 -4.75
CA TRP A 6 5.49 -25.47 -5.55
C TRP A 6 6.78 -26.24 -5.76
N TYR A 7 7.16 -27.04 -4.76
CA TYR A 7 8.39 -27.85 -4.81
C TYR A 7 8.09 -29.29 -5.23
N TYR A 8 6.97 -29.81 -4.77
CA TYR A 8 6.65 -31.21 -4.96
C TYR A 8 6.02 -31.53 -6.32
N MET A 9 5.21 -30.63 -6.88
CA MET A 9 4.62 -30.82 -8.21
C MET A 9 5.68 -30.81 -9.32
N PRO A 10 6.63 -29.87 -9.38
CA PRO A 10 7.75 -29.96 -10.31
C PRO A 10 8.62 -31.22 -10.10
N TYR A 11 8.88 -31.57 -8.83
CA TYR A 11 9.61 -32.80 -8.54
C TYR A 11 8.90 -34.04 -9.10
N LEU A 12 7.60 -34.17 -8.88
CA LEU A 12 6.80 -35.28 -9.44
C LEU A 12 6.78 -35.28 -10.98
N ALA A 13 6.72 -34.10 -11.60
CA ALA A 13 6.64 -33.94 -13.04
C ALA A 13 7.97 -34.29 -13.74
N PHE A 14 9.11 -34.09 -13.07
CA PHE A 14 10.45 -34.28 -13.66
C PHE A 14 11.21 -35.49 -13.10
N ASP A 15 10.65 -36.20 -12.11
CA ASP A 15 11.28 -37.42 -11.61
C ASP A 15 11.03 -38.57 -12.58
N SER A 16 12.10 -39.04 -13.23
CA SER A 16 12.07 -40.14 -14.18
C SER A 16 11.56 -41.49 -13.61
N LYS A 17 11.42 -41.58 -12.29
CA LYS A 17 10.86 -42.74 -11.59
C LYS A 17 9.34 -42.73 -11.53
N ASN A 18 8.72 -41.57 -11.79
CA ASN A 18 7.28 -41.45 -11.84
C ASN A 18 6.79 -41.88 -13.23
N VAL A 19 6.39 -43.11 -13.36
CA VAL A 19 5.72 -43.61 -14.56
C VAL A 19 4.32 -43.01 -14.61
N VAL A 20 3.97 -42.31 -15.71
CA VAL A 20 2.58 -41.95 -16.00
C VAL A 20 1.83 -43.26 -16.21
N VAL A 21 1.11 -43.68 -15.20
CA VAL A 21 0.26 -44.88 -15.29
C VAL A 21 -0.94 -44.48 -16.16
N GLU A 22 -1.23 -45.32 -17.17
CA GLU A 22 -2.46 -45.21 -17.97
C GLU A 22 -3.68 -45.05 -17.07
N PRO A 23 -4.77 -44.38 -17.53
CA PRO A 23 -5.96 -44.17 -16.72
C PRO A 23 -6.44 -45.50 -16.13
N THR A 24 -6.20 -45.68 -14.85
CA THR A 24 -6.55 -46.90 -14.15
C THR A 24 -8.06 -47.06 -14.23
N ASP A 25 -8.52 -48.21 -14.66
CA ASP A 25 -9.92 -48.60 -14.59
C ASP A 25 -10.32 -48.62 -13.10
N TRP A 26 -10.97 -47.55 -12.68
CA TRP A 26 -11.30 -47.29 -11.30
C TRP A 26 -12.28 -48.31 -10.70
N THR A 27 -12.90 -49.13 -11.54
CA THR A 27 -13.79 -50.21 -11.09
C THR A 27 -13.01 -51.43 -10.59
N LYS A 28 -11.69 -51.54 -10.95
CA LYS A 28 -10.84 -52.68 -10.61
C LYS A 28 -9.92 -52.45 -9.42
N VAL A 29 -9.86 -51.24 -8.85
CA VAL A 29 -9.01 -50.93 -7.69
C VAL A 29 -9.68 -51.39 -6.41
N LYS A 30 -9.22 -52.53 -5.89
CA LYS A 30 -9.82 -53.19 -4.72
C LYS A 30 -9.59 -52.50 -3.37
N ASP A 31 -8.58 -51.63 -3.21
CA ASP A 31 -8.14 -51.12 -1.90
C ASP A 31 -7.99 -49.62 -1.85
N ARG A 32 -9.06 -48.87 -2.21
CA ARG A 32 -9.08 -47.41 -2.10
C ARG A 32 -9.45 -46.85 -0.76
N GLU A 33 -9.88 -47.67 0.16
CA GLU A 33 -10.46 -47.19 1.42
C GLU A 33 -9.47 -46.97 2.56
N GLN A 34 -8.23 -47.47 2.41
CA GLN A 34 -7.22 -47.26 3.42
C GLN A 34 -6.42 -45.98 3.11
N ARG A 35 -6.80 -44.88 3.76
CA ARG A 35 -5.94 -43.71 3.79
C ARG A 35 -4.64 -44.06 4.49
N THR A 36 -3.54 -43.80 3.81
CA THR A 36 -2.22 -43.95 4.40
C THR A 36 -2.03 -42.93 5.53
N TRP A 37 -1.11 -43.19 6.43
CA TRP A 37 -0.77 -42.22 7.48
C TRP A 37 -0.34 -40.85 6.90
N HIS A 38 0.22 -40.83 5.70
CA HIS A 38 0.54 -39.60 4.95
C HIS A 38 -0.70 -38.79 4.62
N ASP A 39 -1.80 -39.44 4.22
CA ASP A 39 -3.07 -38.77 3.95
C ASP A 39 -3.67 -38.17 5.21
N GLN A 40 -3.50 -38.85 6.36
CA GLN A 40 -3.95 -38.34 7.65
C GLN A 40 -3.15 -37.11 8.09
N ILE A 41 -1.81 -37.12 7.93
CA ILE A 41 -0.97 -35.96 8.21
C ILE A 41 -1.33 -34.81 7.29
N THR A 42 -1.54 -35.08 6.01
CA THR A 42 -1.93 -34.06 5.03
C THR A 42 -3.26 -33.42 5.40
N LEU A 43 -4.27 -34.21 5.78
CA LEU A 43 -5.56 -33.68 6.27
C LEU A 43 -5.41 -32.89 7.57
N PHE A 44 -4.55 -33.34 8.47
CA PHE A 44 -4.28 -32.63 9.71
C PHE A 44 -3.74 -31.21 9.44
N PHE A 45 -2.83 -31.05 8.49
CA PHE A 45 -2.24 -29.75 8.17
C PHE A 45 -3.14 -28.86 7.29
N ILE A 46 -3.98 -29.42 6.43
CA ILE A 46 -4.88 -28.63 5.56
C ILE A 46 -6.11 -28.15 6.29
N ALA A 47 -6.69 -28.99 7.14
CA ALA A 47 -7.90 -28.71 7.88
C ALA A 47 -7.85 -29.37 9.28
N PRO A 48 -6.95 -28.90 10.16
CA PRO A 48 -6.60 -29.60 11.40
C PRO A 48 -7.77 -29.86 12.33
N PHE A 49 -8.79 -28.99 12.32
CA PHE A 49 -9.97 -29.13 13.16
C PHE A 49 -11.23 -29.52 12.38
N VAL A 50 -11.39 -29.02 11.16
CA VAL A 50 -12.59 -29.24 10.34
C VAL A 50 -12.50 -30.54 9.58
N GLY A 51 -11.36 -30.81 8.91
CA GLY A 51 -11.19 -32.01 8.08
C GLY A 51 -11.16 -33.31 8.90
N HIS A 52 -10.38 -33.35 9.98
CA HIS A 52 -10.33 -34.52 10.86
C HIS A 52 -11.57 -34.63 11.73
N GLY A 53 -12.12 -33.54 12.25
CA GLY A 53 -13.33 -33.52 13.05
C GLY A 53 -14.55 -33.96 12.23
N LEU A 54 -14.74 -33.42 11.03
CA LEU A 54 -15.81 -33.84 10.12
C LEU A 54 -15.63 -35.29 9.68
N TYR A 55 -14.41 -35.71 9.30
CA TYR A 55 -14.11 -37.09 8.96
C TYR A 55 -14.44 -38.04 10.10
N PHE A 56 -14.08 -37.68 11.35
CA PHE A 56 -14.37 -38.47 12.55
C PHE A 56 -15.88 -38.55 12.84
N ILE A 57 -16.57 -37.40 12.78
CA ILE A 57 -18.05 -37.33 12.98
C ILE A 57 -18.77 -38.14 11.92
N PHE A 58 -18.44 -37.97 10.64
CA PHE A 58 -19.07 -38.74 9.57
C PHE A 58 -18.73 -40.22 9.60
N ARG A 59 -17.57 -40.61 10.13
CA ARG A 59 -17.21 -42.01 10.37
C ARG A 59 -18.01 -42.62 11.53
N LEU A 60 -18.37 -41.84 12.54
CA LEU A 60 -19.24 -42.27 13.65
C LEU A 60 -20.70 -42.42 13.23
N ILE A 61 -21.15 -41.53 12.32
CA ILE A 61 -22.56 -41.53 11.84
C ILE A 61 -22.74 -42.47 10.64
N GLY A 62 -21.69 -42.71 9.88
CA GLY A 62 -21.70 -43.55 8.68
C GLY A 62 -21.86 -45.02 9.03
N SER A 63 -22.79 -45.75 8.38
CA SER A 63 -23.01 -47.16 8.55
C SER A 63 -21.74 -47.97 8.24
N LYS A 64 -21.48 -48.98 9.08
CA LYS A 64 -20.35 -49.90 9.00
C LYS A 64 -20.34 -50.83 7.77
N ASP A 65 -21.31 -50.67 6.87
CA ASP A 65 -21.57 -51.64 5.81
C ASP A 65 -21.15 -51.18 4.44
N LYS A 66 -20.18 -51.86 3.94
CA LYS A 66 -19.71 -52.12 2.57
C LYS A 66 -18.26 -51.65 2.29
N PRO A 67 -17.34 -52.61 2.16
CA PRO A 67 -15.89 -52.32 2.00
C PRO A 67 -15.48 -51.70 0.66
N ASN A 68 -16.41 -51.42 -0.26
CA ASN A 68 -16.08 -50.95 -1.64
C ASN A 68 -16.72 -49.62 -2.04
N LYS A 69 -17.38 -48.87 -1.13
CA LYS A 69 -17.85 -47.52 -1.44
C LYS A 69 -17.21 -46.52 -0.52
N LYS A 70 -16.66 -45.46 -1.13
CA LYS A 70 -16.18 -44.30 -0.37
C LYS A 70 -17.33 -43.78 0.50
N THR A 71 -17.04 -43.50 1.75
CA THR A 71 -18.02 -42.82 2.60
C THR A 71 -18.27 -41.42 2.06
N MET A 72 -19.47 -40.90 2.20
CA MET A 72 -19.82 -39.53 1.81
C MET A 72 -18.86 -38.52 2.42
N ALA A 73 -18.40 -38.72 3.64
CA ALA A 73 -17.40 -37.91 4.31
C ALA A 73 -16.03 -37.96 3.61
N ALA A 74 -15.61 -39.13 3.13
CA ALA A 74 -14.35 -39.27 2.39
C ALA A 74 -14.41 -38.53 1.03
N ASP A 75 -15.53 -38.56 0.34
CA ASP A 75 -15.74 -37.86 -0.92
C ASP A 75 -15.75 -36.34 -0.71
N TRP A 76 -16.47 -35.82 0.28
CA TRP A 76 -16.46 -34.41 0.64
C TRP A 76 -15.06 -33.94 1.06
N THR A 77 -14.34 -34.72 1.86
CA THR A 77 -12.98 -34.36 2.29
C THR A 77 -12.00 -34.33 1.12
N ASN A 78 -12.12 -35.28 0.19
CA ASN A 78 -11.29 -35.29 -1.01
C ASN A 78 -11.61 -34.12 -1.94
N ALA A 79 -12.90 -33.83 -2.14
CA ALA A 79 -13.35 -32.69 -2.95
C ALA A 79 -12.89 -31.35 -2.35
N LEU A 80 -13.06 -31.17 -1.05
CA LEU A 80 -12.62 -29.98 -0.33
C LEU A 80 -11.08 -29.84 -0.36
N GLY A 81 -10.35 -30.92 -0.11
CA GLY A 81 -8.90 -30.94 -0.18
C GLY A 81 -8.38 -30.56 -1.57
N PHE A 82 -8.99 -31.15 -2.61
CA PHE A 82 -8.68 -30.79 -4.00
C PHE A 82 -8.97 -29.31 -4.28
N ALA A 83 -10.15 -28.83 -3.89
CA ALA A 83 -10.56 -27.44 -4.11
C ALA A 83 -9.61 -26.44 -3.42
N ILE A 84 -9.21 -26.71 -2.17
CA ILE A 84 -8.25 -25.86 -1.44
C ILE A 84 -6.90 -25.82 -2.15
N VAL A 85 -6.39 -26.99 -2.58
CA VAL A 85 -5.09 -27.07 -3.29
C VAL A 85 -5.16 -26.36 -4.64
N ALA A 86 -6.19 -26.67 -5.43
CA ALA A 86 -6.36 -26.05 -6.76
C ALA A 86 -6.50 -24.53 -6.65
N ALA A 87 -7.34 -24.05 -5.74
CA ALA A 87 -7.52 -22.61 -5.49
C ALA A 87 -6.24 -21.96 -4.98
N SER A 88 -5.46 -22.62 -4.12
CA SER A 88 -4.17 -22.12 -3.64
C SER A 88 -3.15 -22.00 -4.79
N ILE A 89 -3.11 -22.97 -5.71
CA ILE A 89 -2.25 -22.93 -6.90
C ILE A 89 -2.68 -21.78 -7.81
N ILE A 90 -3.97 -21.68 -8.13
CA ILE A 90 -4.51 -20.61 -8.98
C ILE A 90 -4.19 -19.25 -8.37
N ARG A 91 -4.51 -19.04 -7.09
CA ARG A 91 -4.26 -17.79 -6.39
C ARG A 91 -2.78 -17.40 -6.38
N SER A 92 -1.90 -18.36 -6.22
CA SER A 92 -0.48 -18.04 -6.07
C SER A 92 0.24 -17.83 -7.41
N LEU A 93 -0.16 -18.54 -8.48
CA LEU A 93 0.54 -18.48 -9.78
C LEU A 93 -0.17 -17.64 -10.84
N PHE A 94 -1.50 -17.62 -10.83
CA PHE A 94 -2.26 -17.10 -11.95
C PHE A 94 -2.96 -15.78 -11.60
N PHE A 95 -3.98 -15.86 -10.77
CA PHE A 95 -4.84 -14.72 -10.45
C PHE A 95 -5.15 -14.68 -8.96
N GLU A 96 -5.09 -13.49 -8.39
CA GLU A 96 -5.49 -13.24 -7.01
C GLU A 96 -6.53 -12.12 -6.97
N ALA A 97 -7.59 -12.34 -6.17
CA ALA A 97 -8.63 -11.33 -5.97
C ALA A 97 -8.24 -10.37 -4.84
N PHE A 98 -8.40 -9.08 -5.08
CA PHE A 98 -8.20 -8.01 -4.11
C PHE A 98 -9.41 -7.08 -4.05
N THR A 99 -9.60 -6.45 -2.91
CA THR A 99 -10.61 -5.41 -2.70
C THR A 99 -9.92 -4.06 -2.58
N ILE A 100 -10.50 -3.01 -3.14
CA ILE A 100 -10.01 -1.64 -3.03
C ILE A 100 -10.65 -0.96 -1.82
N PRO A 101 -9.90 -0.74 -0.72
CA PRO A 101 -10.45 -0.15 0.50
C PRO A 101 -10.31 1.37 0.54
N THR A 102 -9.50 1.99 -0.32
CA THR A 102 -9.14 3.42 -0.25
C THR A 102 -9.21 4.10 -1.62
N GLY A 103 -9.47 5.39 -1.63
CA GLY A 103 -9.58 6.20 -2.85
C GLY A 103 -8.25 6.67 -3.47
N SER A 104 -7.11 6.04 -3.14
CA SER A 104 -5.80 6.48 -3.66
C SER A 104 -5.62 6.29 -5.18
N MET A 105 -6.45 5.47 -5.80
CA MET A 105 -6.52 5.23 -7.26
C MET A 105 -7.87 5.68 -7.82
N GLU A 106 -8.48 6.69 -7.19
CA GLU A 106 -9.82 7.17 -7.54
C GLU A 106 -9.93 7.52 -9.02
N LYS A 107 -11.13 7.33 -9.58
CA LYS A 107 -11.49 7.25 -11.00
C LYS A 107 -11.04 5.97 -11.68
N THR A 108 -9.79 5.57 -11.61
CA THR A 108 -9.33 4.31 -12.19
C THR A 108 -9.89 3.12 -11.43
N MET A 109 -9.71 3.13 -10.11
CA MET A 109 -10.27 2.12 -9.20
C MET A 109 -10.92 2.81 -8.01
N ARG A 110 -12.16 2.46 -7.75
CA ARG A 110 -13.01 3.09 -6.74
C ARG A 110 -13.09 2.24 -5.49
N ILE A 111 -13.32 2.87 -4.36
CA ILE A 111 -13.59 2.17 -3.09
C ILE A 111 -14.73 1.16 -3.31
N GLY A 112 -14.51 -0.09 -2.87
CA GLY A 112 -15.47 -1.18 -3.04
C GLY A 112 -15.40 -1.92 -4.37
N ASP A 113 -14.40 -1.63 -5.22
CA ASP A 113 -14.07 -2.47 -6.37
C ASP A 113 -13.37 -3.76 -5.91
N TYR A 114 -13.78 -4.87 -6.49
CA TYR A 114 -13.14 -6.18 -6.37
C TYR A 114 -12.47 -6.52 -7.69
N LEU A 115 -11.18 -6.68 -7.69
CA LEU A 115 -10.40 -6.86 -8.90
C LEU A 115 -9.62 -8.17 -8.90
N PHE A 116 -9.34 -8.70 -10.10
CA PHE A 116 -8.38 -9.75 -10.29
C PHE A 116 -7.03 -9.18 -10.73
N VAL A 117 -5.99 -9.67 -10.05
CA VAL A 117 -4.60 -9.35 -10.34
C VAL A 117 -3.97 -10.50 -11.10
N ASN A 118 -3.46 -10.20 -12.29
CA ASN A 118 -2.76 -11.15 -13.13
C ASN A 118 -1.28 -11.20 -12.74
N LYS A 119 -0.85 -12.34 -12.23
CA LYS A 119 0.55 -12.59 -11.86
C LYS A 119 1.41 -13.09 -13.01
N MET A 120 0.78 -13.68 -14.01
CA MET A 120 1.50 -14.28 -15.14
C MET A 120 2.13 -13.23 -16.06
N LYS A 121 1.55 -12.01 -16.15
CA LYS A 121 2.08 -10.97 -17.04
C LYS A 121 3.56 -10.72 -16.75
N TYR A 122 3.92 -10.53 -15.50
CA TYR A 122 5.31 -10.29 -15.08
C TYR A 122 6.03 -11.57 -14.63
N GLY A 123 5.34 -12.72 -14.65
CA GLY A 123 5.78 -13.96 -14.05
C GLY A 123 5.42 -14.05 -12.56
N ALA A 124 4.83 -15.16 -12.16
CA ALA A 124 4.42 -15.35 -10.78
C ALA A 124 5.63 -15.39 -9.83
N LYS A 125 5.56 -14.60 -8.76
CA LYS A 125 6.51 -14.67 -7.65
C LYS A 125 6.24 -15.93 -6.83
N LEU A 126 7.22 -16.79 -6.65
CA LEU A 126 7.09 -17.94 -5.76
C LEU A 126 7.03 -17.48 -4.31
N PRO A 127 6.18 -18.10 -3.47
CA PRO A 127 6.07 -17.74 -2.06
C PRO A 127 7.42 -17.86 -1.34
N GLN A 128 7.81 -16.82 -0.63
CA GLN A 128 9.00 -16.83 0.22
C GLN A 128 8.74 -17.56 1.55
N THR A 129 7.47 -17.63 1.97
CA THR A 129 7.00 -18.42 3.11
C THR A 129 6.09 -19.56 2.63
N PRO A 130 6.65 -20.64 2.07
CA PRO A 130 5.85 -21.69 1.44
C PRO A 130 5.00 -22.49 2.42
N ILE A 131 5.38 -22.52 3.70
CA ILE A 131 4.60 -23.14 4.76
C ILE A 131 3.72 -22.05 5.39
N SER A 132 2.51 -21.92 4.87
CA SER A 132 1.52 -20.98 5.39
C SER A 132 0.10 -21.53 5.28
N VAL A 133 -0.79 -21.07 6.16
CA VAL A 133 -2.20 -21.45 6.12
C VAL A 133 -2.85 -20.86 4.86
N PRO A 134 -3.49 -21.70 4.02
CA PRO A 134 -4.13 -21.22 2.80
C PRO A 134 -5.17 -20.12 3.07
N PHE A 135 -5.22 -19.12 2.18
CA PHE A 135 -6.15 -17.99 2.22
C PHE A 135 -6.00 -17.03 3.40
N VAL A 136 -5.08 -17.26 4.31
CA VAL A 136 -4.78 -16.36 5.43
C VAL A 136 -3.48 -15.62 5.15
N HIS A 137 -3.55 -14.28 5.09
CA HIS A 137 -2.39 -13.49 4.66
C HIS A 137 -1.31 -13.41 5.75
N ASN A 138 -1.66 -12.99 6.95
CA ASN A 138 -0.68 -12.57 7.95
C ASN A 138 -0.81 -13.35 9.27
N ARG A 139 -2.01 -13.35 9.88
CA ARG A 139 -2.29 -13.99 11.18
C ARG A 139 -3.58 -14.78 11.11
N LEU A 140 -3.67 -15.81 11.93
CA LEU A 140 -4.90 -16.58 12.09
C LEU A 140 -6.01 -15.67 12.62
N PRO A 141 -7.22 -15.75 12.06
CA PRO A 141 -8.37 -14.95 12.53
C PRO A 141 -8.56 -15.08 14.04
N PHE A 142 -8.86 -13.95 14.69
CA PHE A 142 -9.11 -13.86 16.13
C PHE A 142 -7.92 -14.25 17.03
N THR A 143 -6.69 -14.37 16.48
CA THR A 143 -5.49 -14.72 17.23
C THR A 143 -4.31 -13.79 16.86
N PHE A 144 -3.23 -13.85 17.66
CA PHE A 144 -1.96 -13.18 17.34
C PHE A 144 -0.94 -14.12 16.71
N ILE A 145 -1.33 -15.36 16.43
CA ILE A 145 -0.45 -16.39 15.88
C ILE A 145 -0.23 -16.11 14.40
N PRO A 146 1.02 -16.05 13.91
CA PRO A 146 1.31 -15.95 12.49
C PRO A 146 0.68 -17.11 11.72
N SER A 147 0.15 -16.83 10.53
CA SER A 147 -0.41 -17.86 9.64
C SER A 147 0.66 -18.60 8.82
N TYR A 148 1.92 -18.33 9.08
CA TYR A 148 3.07 -18.85 8.35
C TYR A 148 4.20 -19.25 9.29
N VAL A 149 5.14 -20.02 8.75
CA VAL A 149 6.37 -20.41 9.44
C VAL A 149 7.53 -19.67 8.79
N ASP A 150 8.33 -18.96 9.60
CA ASP A 150 9.43 -18.10 9.15
C ASP A 150 10.79 -18.80 9.11
N TRP A 151 10.99 -19.86 9.92
CA TRP A 151 12.23 -20.63 9.92
C TRP A 151 12.49 -21.42 8.63
N PHE A 152 11.46 -21.58 7.79
CA PHE A 152 11.60 -22.15 6.45
C PHE A 152 11.17 -21.09 5.42
N SER A 153 12.11 -20.25 5.04
CA SER A 153 11.93 -19.23 4.00
C SER A 153 12.78 -19.53 2.78
N SER A 154 12.29 -19.17 1.61
CA SER A 154 13.01 -19.30 0.34
C SER A 154 13.45 -17.92 -0.17
N ASP A 155 14.55 -17.91 -0.94
CA ASP A 155 14.97 -16.71 -1.65
C ASP A 155 13.94 -16.29 -2.70
N TYR A 156 13.98 -15.00 -3.06
CA TYR A 156 13.17 -14.49 -4.15
C TYR A 156 13.42 -15.26 -5.45
N ARG A 157 12.33 -15.75 -6.03
CA ARG A 157 12.31 -16.36 -7.35
C ARG A 157 11.03 -15.98 -8.07
N ARG A 158 11.16 -15.67 -9.35
CA ARG A 158 10.05 -15.35 -10.23
C ARG A 158 10.04 -16.27 -11.43
N LEU A 159 8.87 -16.77 -11.81
CA LEU A 159 8.67 -17.55 -13.04
C LEU A 159 8.71 -16.61 -14.26
N PHE A 160 8.86 -17.19 -15.44
CA PHE A 160 8.81 -16.42 -16.67
C PHE A 160 7.44 -15.77 -16.86
N GLY A 161 7.45 -14.46 -17.16
CA GLY A 161 6.27 -13.71 -17.55
C GLY A 161 6.18 -13.59 -19.07
N TYR A 162 4.98 -13.26 -19.58
CA TYR A 162 4.79 -13.00 -21.00
C TYR A 162 4.89 -11.50 -21.35
N GLY A 163 5.13 -10.63 -20.37
CA GLY A 163 5.28 -9.19 -20.56
C GLY A 163 6.20 -8.55 -19.54
N GLU A 164 6.69 -7.37 -19.87
CA GLU A 164 7.53 -6.54 -19.00
C GLU A 164 6.68 -5.47 -18.29
N ILE A 165 7.21 -4.96 -17.19
CA ILE A 165 6.62 -3.83 -16.48
C ILE A 165 6.90 -2.56 -17.29
N LYS A 166 5.84 -1.79 -17.58
CA LYS A 166 5.90 -0.56 -18.37
C LYS A 166 5.29 0.61 -17.61
N ARG A 167 5.65 1.82 -18.04
CA ARG A 167 4.98 3.04 -17.59
C ARG A 167 3.49 2.94 -17.95
N GLY A 168 2.63 3.35 -17.02
CA GLY A 168 1.17 3.26 -17.14
C GLY A 168 0.58 1.99 -16.55
N ASP A 169 1.33 0.91 -16.36
CA ASP A 169 0.82 -0.32 -15.75
C ASP A 169 0.31 -0.08 -14.32
N ILE A 170 -0.85 -0.62 -13.99
CA ILE A 170 -1.39 -0.59 -12.64
C ILE A 170 -0.93 -1.83 -11.89
N MET A 171 -0.04 -1.63 -10.93
CA MET A 171 0.70 -2.69 -10.27
C MET A 171 0.21 -2.93 -8.86
N VAL A 172 0.08 -4.21 -8.51
CA VAL A 172 -0.04 -4.65 -7.12
C VAL A 172 1.33 -5.09 -6.63
N PHE A 173 1.72 -4.63 -5.45
CA PHE A 173 3.02 -4.89 -4.86
C PHE A 173 2.93 -4.96 -3.34
N ASN A 174 3.86 -5.67 -2.72
CA ASN A 174 4.03 -5.67 -1.27
C ASN A 174 4.66 -4.34 -0.84
N TRP A 175 4.12 -3.71 0.19
CA TRP A 175 4.55 -2.39 0.64
C TRP A 175 6.04 -2.38 1.06
N PRO A 176 6.92 -1.57 0.43
CA PRO A 176 8.37 -1.68 0.63
C PRO A 176 8.83 -1.36 2.06
N VAL A 177 8.17 -0.44 2.73
CA VAL A 177 8.51 -0.05 4.12
C VAL A 177 7.71 -0.82 5.18
N GLY A 178 6.90 -1.80 4.79
CA GLY A 178 6.15 -2.68 5.70
C GLY A 178 6.97 -3.87 6.21
N ASP A 179 8.30 -3.80 6.18
CA ASP A 179 9.22 -4.82 6.69
C ASP A 179 9.22 -4.89 8.22
N SER A 180 9.04 -3.76 8.88
CA SER A 180 8.92 -3.66 10.34
C SER A 180 7.55 -3.13 10.71
N VAL A 181 6.94 -3.74 11.73
CA VAL A 181 5.60 -3.38 12.23
C VAL A 181 5.60 -3.29 13.74
N ILE A 182 4.77 -2.42 14.29
CA ILE A 182 4.56 -2.30 15.73
C ILE A 182 3.32 -3.09 16.12
N VAL A 183 3.46 -3.96 17.10
CA VAL A 183 2.32 -4.66 17.70
C VAL A 183 1.77 -3.80 18.83
N HIS A 184 0.53 -3.32 18.70
CA HIS A 184 -0.11 -2.47 19.72
C HIS A 184 -1.56 -2.90 19.93
N ASN A 185 -1.94 -3.17 21.19
CA ASN A 185 -3.28 -3.63 21.57
C ASN A 185 -3.84 -4.74 20.65
N GLY A 186 -2.94 -5.63 20.19
CA GLY A 186 -3.32 -6.70 19.29
C GLY A 186 -3.51 -6.30 17.82
N VAL A 187 -3.34 -5.04 17.49
CA VAL A 187 -3.35 -4.53 16.12
C VAL A 187 -1.92 -4.34 15.65
N ILE A 188 -1.67 -4.62 14.38
CA ILE A 188 -0.39 -4.32 13.74
C ILE A 188 -0.44 -2.91 13.19
N ALA A 189 0.47 -2.05 13.65
CA ALA A 189 0.72 -0.75 13.04
C ALA A 189 1.84 -0.89 12.01
N HIS A 190 1.50 -0.81 10.74
CA HIS A 190 2.40 -1.13 9.63
C HIS A 190 3.43 -0.04 9.32
N ASP A 191 3.14 1.23 9.61
CA ASP A 191 4.06 2.34 9.31
C ASP A 191 5.06 2.59 10.44
N TYR A 192 5.91 1.59 10.70
CA TYR A 192 6.94 1.68 11.74
C TYR A 192 7.82 2.93 11.60
N TYR A 193 8.29 3.24 10.40
CA TYR A 193 9.24 4.35 10.20
C TYR A 193 8.60 5.71 10.44
N ALA A 194 7.36 5.90 10.02
CA ALA A 194 6.62 7.13 10.30
C ALA A 194 6.31 7.26 11.80
N ILE A 195 5.88 6.17 12.43
CA ILE A 195 5.62 6.12 13.87
C ILE A 195 6.91 6.41 14.66
N LEU A 196 8.03 5.83 14.26
CA LEU A 196 9.33 6.06 14.90
C LEU A 196 9.72 7.55 14.84
N ARG A 197 9.63 8.19 13.66
CA ARG A 197 9.92 9.62 13.52
C ARG A 197 8.97 10.47 14.36
N ASN A 198 7.69 10.15 14.35
CA ASN A 198 6.70 10.86 15.16
C ASN A 198 6.98 10.71 16.66
N GLN A 199 7.31 9.50 17.13
CA GLN A 199 7.66 9.28 18.55
C GLN A 199 8.94 10.00 18.95
N ALA A 200 9.93 10.04 18.08
CA ALA A 200 11.15 10.82 18.32
C ALA A 200 10.84 12.30 18.51
N PHE A 201 10.02 12.86 17.63
CA PHE A 201 9.56 14.25 17.72
C PHE A 201 8.76 14.51 19.00
N ILE A 202 7.75 13.69 19.30
CA ILE A 202 6.92 13.81 20.52
C ILE A 202 7.79 13.73 21.77
N ASN A 203 8.73 12.80 21.83
CA ASN A 203 9.65 12.67 22.97
C ASN A 203 10.54 13.91 23.11
N CYS A 204 11.05 14.46 22.01
CA CYS A 204 11.84 15.69 22.02
C CYS A 204 11.03 16.88 22.57
N VAL A 205 9.82 17.08 22.04
CA VAL A 205 8.91 18.16 22.49
C VAL A 205 8.57 18.01 23.98
N ARG A 206 8.31 16.80 24.42
CA ARG A 206 8.00 16.50 25.85
C ARG A 206 9.19 16.79 26.75
N ASP A 207 10.36 16.30 26.44
CA ASP A 207 11.56 16.45 27.27
C ASP A 207 12.03 17.91 27.35
N LEU A 208 11.89 18.64 26.25
CA LEU A 208 12.19 20.07 26.21
C LEU A 208 11.08 20.96 26.74
N LYS A 209 9.93 20.39 27.11
CA LYS A 209 8.69 21.12 27.48
C LYS A 209 8.30 22.18 26.45
N ALA A 210 8.59 21.90 25.18
CA ALA A 210 8.41 22.81 24.05
C ALA A 210 6.94 22.80 23.55
N TYR A 211 5.97 22.97 24.47
CA TYR A 211 4.54 23.07 24.17
C TYR A 211 3.84 24.01 25.16
N ASN A 212 2.83 24.71 24.68
CA ASN A 212 1.99 25.61 25.47
C ASN A 212 0.55 25.62 24.93
N SER A 213 -0.29 26.51 25.44
CA SER A 213 -1.67 26.68 24.98
C SER A 213 -1.79 27.03 23.48
N ASN A 214 -0.73 27.60 22.88
CA ASN A 214 -0.70 27.99 21.47
C ASN A 214 -0.10 26.90 20.57
N GLY A 215 0.23 25.73 21.12
CA GLY A 215 0.77 24.60 20.39
C GLY A 215 2.25 24.27 20.68
N ILE A 216 2.91 23.65 19.71
CA ILE A 216 4.31 23.23 19.83
C ILE A 216 5.24 24.38 19.44
N ASN A 217 6.14 24.72 20.35
CA ASN A 217 7.16 25.78 20.17
C ASN A 217 8.57 25.14 20.07
N LEU A 218 8.81 24.39 19.00
CA LEU A 218 10.10 23.79 18.69
C LEU A 218 10.45 24.11 17.23
N SER A 219 11.52 24.87 17.01
CA SER A 219 11.99 25.14 15.66
C SER A 219 12.57 23.87 15.03
N TYR A 220 12.44 23.77 13.71
CA TYR A 220 12.95 22.63 12.97
C TYR A 220 14.48 22.48 13.13
N ASP A 221 15.25 23.54 12.98
CA ASP A 221 16.71 23.49 13.10
C ASP A 221 17.17 22.94 14.48
N LYS A 222 16.49 23.36 15.54
CA LYS A 222 16.74 22.84 16.89
C LYS A 222 16.38 21.35 16.99
N TYR A 223 15.27 20.92 16.38
CA TYR A 223 14.90 19.51 16.37
C TYR A 223 15.91 18.67 15.59
N GLN A 224 16.32 19.14 14.41
CA GLN A 224 17.26 18.43 13.52
C GLN A 224 18.56 18.07 14.21
N SER A 225 19.12 18.98 15.02
CA SER A 225 20.34 18.71 15.77
C SER A 225 20.18 17.62 16.85
N LEU A 226 18.96 17.40 17.31
CA LEU A 226 18.60 16.45 18.38
C LEU A 226 17.98 15.16 17.83
N GLU A 227 17.52 15.15 16.59
CA GLU A 227 16.79 14.05 15.97
C GLU A 227 17.50 12.69 16.10
N PRO A 228 18.81 12.53 15.84
CA PRO A 228 19.48 11.24 15.95
C PRO A 228 19.39 10.64 17.35
N LYS A 229 19.51 11.48 18.38
CA LYS A 229 19.38 11.07 19.79
C LYS A 229 17.96 10.56 20.09
N TYR A 230 16.95 11.32 19.64
CA TYR A 230 15.57 10.96 19.93
C TYR A 230 15.07 9.79 19.07
N LEU A 231 15.54 9.64 17.82
CA LEU A 231 15.27 8.45 17.00
C LEU A 231 15.81 7.18 17.67
N ASN A 232 17.04 7.20 18.14
CA ASN A 232 17.62 6.05 18.85
C ASN A 232 16.86 5.73 20.15
N SER A 233 16.54 6.75 20.94
CA SER A 233 15.75 6.57 22.16
C SER A 233 14.34 6.02 21.87
N ALA A 234 13.64 6.54 20.88
CA ALA A 234 12.33 6.06 20.48
C ALA A 234 12.39 4.62 19.98
N ARG A 235 13.40 4.26 19.17
CA ARG A 235 13.61 2.90 18.67
C ARG A 235 13.78 1.91 19.83
N GLN A 236 14.65 2.22 20.81
CA GLN A 236 14.86 1.37 21.97
C GLN A 236 13.59 1.19 22.81
N LYS A 237 12.83 2.26 23.02
CA LYS A 237 11.55 2.19 23.72
C LYS A 237 10.53 1.30 23.00
N LEU A 238 10.43 1.42 21.68
CA LEU A 238 9.51 0.61 20.86
C LEU A 238 9.92 -0.86 20.82
N ILE A 239 11.22 -1.17 20.71
CA ILE A 239 11.75 -2.55 20.76
C ILE A 239 11.39 -3.20 22.11
N ASN A 240 11.51 -2.46 23.20
CA ASN A 240 11.23 -2.95 24.56
C ASN A 240 9.74 -2.93 24.92
N GLY A 241 8.84 -2.77 23.94
CA GLY A 241 7.41 -2.84 24.16
C GLY A 241 6.78 -1.61 24.81
N GLY A 242 7.41 -0.43 24.65
CA GLY A 242 6.89 0.82 25.20
C GLY A 242 7.07 2.01 24.28
N GLY A 243 6.64 3.19 24.72
CA GLY A 243 6.98 4.45 24.08
C GLY A 243 6.04 4.94 22.98
N LEU A 244 4.87 4.35 22.79
CA LEU A 244 3.86 4.88 21.87
C LEU A 244 3.02 5.98 22.54
N SER A 245 2.96 7.16 21.96
CA SER A 245 2.12 8.27 22.41
C SER A 245 1.62 9.08 21.21
N GLN A 246 0.39 9.58 21.29
CA GLN A 246 -0.22 10.35 20.21
C GLN A 246 0.04 11.86 20.34
N SER A 247 0.46 12.33 21.50
CA SER A 247 0.74 13.76 21.73
C SER A 247 1.83 13.97 22.78
N PRO A 248 2.48 15.15 22.82
CA PRO A 248 3.49 15.47 23.83
C PRO A 248 2.99 15.42 25.29
N VAL A 249 1.70 15.64 25.51
CA VAL A 249 1.04 15.62 26.82
C VAL A 249 0.26 14.33 27.08
N GLY A 250 0.10 13.48 26.06
CA GLY A 250 -0.64 12.23 26.18
C GLY A 250 0.10 11.13 26.93
N PRO A 251 -0.61 10.07 27.35
CA PRO A 251 0.00 8.94 28.01
C PRO A 251 1.00 8.23 27.09
N ILE A 252 1.97 7.56 27.68
CA ILE A 252 2.86 6.64 26.97
C ILE A 252 2.29 5.24 27.11
N GLU A 253 1.87 4.66 25.98
CA GLU A 253 1.26 3.34 25.93
C GLU A 253 2.30 2.25 25.71
N LYS A 254 2.05 1.06 26.26
CA LYS A 254 2.88 -0.11 26.02
C LYS A 254 2.55 -0.72 24.66
N THR A 255 3.56 -1.20 23.97
CA THR A 255 3.42 -1.96 22.73
C THR A 255 3.84 -3.41 22.93
N GLY A 256 3.51 -4.29 22.00
CA GLY A 256 4.03 -5.66 21.94
C GLY A 256 5.43 -5.75 21.30
N GLY A 257 6.11 -4.62 21.12
CA GLY A 257 7.41 -4.54 20.46
C GLY A 257 7.31 -4.43 18.93
N ILE A 258 8.43 -4.70 18.28
CA ILE A 258 8.57 -4.64 16.82
C ILE A 258 8.65 -6.07 16.28
N ALA A 259 7.86 -6.37 15.26
CA ALA A 259 7.94 -7.60 14.48
C ALA A 259 8.41 -7.30 13.05
N THR A 260 9.21 -8.21 12.49
CA THR A 260 9.61 -8.15 11.07
C THR A 260 8.71 -9.05 10.24
N LEU A 261 8.35 -8.61 9.03
CA LEU A 261 7.51 -9.36 8.11
C LEU A 261 8.32 -9.79 6.88
N PRO A 262 8.22 -11.07 6.46
CA PRO A 262 8.68 -11.50 5.15
C PRO A 262 7.98 -10.69 4.04
N ILE A 263 8.63 -10.56 2.86
CA ILE A 263 8.10 -9.69 1.79
C ILE A 263 6.68 -10.09 1.38
N ASP A 264 6.41 -11.40 1.24
CA ASP A 264 5.11 -11.93 0.84
C ASP A 264 4.02 -11.87 1.93
N LYS A 265 4.37 -11.37 3.12
CA LYS A 265 3.44 -11.13 4.25
C LYS A 265 3.23 -9.66 4.57
N LYS A 266 3.93 -8.76 3.85
CA LYS A 266 3.68 -7.32 3.92
C LYS A 266 2.34 -6.97 3.30
N GLU A 267 1.79 -5.82 3.67
CA GLU A 267 0.57 -5.28 3.08
C GLU A 267 0.68 -5.14 1.55
N ASN A 268 -0.41 -5.42 0.86
CA ASN A 268 -0.49 -5.24 -0.59
C ASN A 268 -1.02 -3.84 -0.92
N TYR A 269 -0.27 -3.14 -1.75
CA TYR A 269 -0.63 -1.82 -2.28
C TYR A 269 -0.87 -1.89 -3.78
N ILE A 270 -1.67 -0.97 -4.29
CA ILE A 270 -1.92 -0.84 -5.73
C ILE A 270 -1.68 0.60 -6.15
N LYS A 271 -0.84 0.81 -7.18
CA LYS A 271 -0.49 2.11 -7.73
C LYS A 271 -0.15 2.00 -9.22
N ARG A 272 -0.15 3.14 -9.90
CA ARG A 272 0.31 3.23 -11.29
C ARG A 272 1.82 3.35 -11.36
N CYS A 273 2.46 2.56 -12.22
CA CYS A 273 3.87 2.69 -12.54
C CYS A 273 4.08 3.93 -13.41
N VAL A 274 4.65 4.99 -12.85
CA VAL A 274 4.91 6.22 -13.61
C VAL A 274 6.33 6.30 -14.14
N ALA A 275 7.29 5.63 -13.48
CA ALA A 275 8.66 5.53 -13.97
C ALA A 275 9.25 4.14 -13.70
N VAL A 276 10.05 3.67 -14.63
CA VAL A 276 10.77 2.39 -14.57
C VAL A 276 12.28 2.64 -14.38
N GLY A 277 13.01 1.58 -14.12
CA GLY A 277 14.46 1.67 -13.92
C GLY A 277 15.21 2.33 -15.07
N GLY A 278 15.99 3.35 -14.75
CA GLY A 278 16.73 4.20 -15.69
C GLY A 278 16.04 5.53 -16.03
N ASP A 279 14.77 5.70 -15.63
CA ASP A 279 14.07 6.97 -15.85
C ASP A 279 14.51 8.04 -14.85
N THR A 280 14.53 9.29 -15.32
CA THR A 280 14.60 10.48 -14.47
C THR A 280 13.21 11.06 -14.29
N LEU A 281 12.75 11.13 -13.05
CA LEU A 281 11.45 11.64 -12.67
C LEU A 281 11.57 13.03 -12.04
N GLU A 282 10.68 13.95 -12.42
CA GLU A 282 10.53 15.26 -11.81
C GLU A 282 9.05 15.67 -11.79
N ILE A 283 8.61 16.34 -10.72
CA ILE A 283 7.27 16.93 -10.63
C ILE A 283 7.45 18.45 -10.46
N LYS A 284 6.78 19.22 -11.31
CA LYS A 284 6.74 20.68 -11.27
C LYS A 284 5.28 21.13 -11.25
N ASP A 285 4.85 21.75 -10.17
CA ASP A 285 3.49 22.26 -10.01
C ASP A 285 2.42 21.22 -10.41
N ASN A 286 2.51 20.03 -9.81
CA ASN A 286 1.66 18.86 -10.09
C ASN A 286 1.86 18.18 -11.46
N LEU A 287 2.65 18.75 -12.36
CA LEU A 287 2.93 18.12 -13.65
C LEU A 287 4.13 17.17 -13.53
N LEU A 288 3.90 15.92 -13.90
CA LEU A 288 4.93 14.89 -13.91
C LEU A 288 5.73 14.94 -15.21
N TYR A 289 7.04 14.91 -15.06
CA TYR A 289 8.00 14.83 -16.16
C TYR A 289 8.81 13.54 -16.03
N ILE A 290 8.92 12.81 -17.12
CA ILE A 290 9.78 11.62 -17.23
C ILE A 290 10.81 11.86 -18.34
N ASN A 291 12.09 11.79 -18.00
CA ASN A 291 13.18 12.09 -18.92
C ASN A 291 13.02 13.47 -19.59
N SER A 292 12.63 14.46 -18.79
CA SER A 292 12.37 15.86 -19.21
C SER A 292 11.16 16.04 -20.16
N GLN A 293 10.39 14.99 -20.40
CA GLN A 293 9.15 15.06 -21.18
C GLN A 293 7.94 15.04 -20.23
N PRO A 294 6.95 15.91 -20.41
CA PRO A 294 5.73 15.88 -19.60
C PRO A 294 4.97 14.57 -19.82
N GLU A 295 4.41 14.01 -18.73
CA GLU A 295 3.49 12.88 -18.85
C GLU A 295 2.25 13.29 -19.67
N GLU A 296 1.81 12.41 -20.55
CA GLU A 296 0.52 12.62 -21.25
C GLU A 296 -0.61 12.76 -20.21
N LYS A 297 -1.46 13.75 -20.41
CA LYS A 297 -2.61 13.96 -19.54
C LYS A 297 -3.52 12.74 -19.58
N LYS A 298 -3.74 12.16 -18.43
CA LYS A 298 -4.72 11.06 -18.25
C LYS A 298 -5.95 11.61 -17.55
N ASP A 299 -7.10 11.34 -18.09
CA ASP A 299 -8.39 11.79 -17.55
C ASP A 299 -8.71 11.17 -16.18
N GLU A 300 -8.06 10.05 -15.86
CA GLU A 300 -8.21 9.36 -14.60
C GLU A 300 -7.45 10.03 -13.44
N VAL A 301 -6.45 10.88 -13.74
CA VAL A 301 -5.66 11.53 -12.69
C VAL A 301 -6.48 12.66 -12.06
N VAL A 302 -6.60 12.60 -10.72
CA VAL A 302 -7.36 13.58 -9.94
C VAL A 302 -6.47 14.37 -9.00
N PHE A 303 -6.85 15.62 -8.80
CA PHE A 303 -6.19 16.58 -7.92
C PHE A 303 -7.21 17.25 -7.02
N THR A 304 -6.74 17.83 -5.95
CA THR A 304 -7.58 18.63 -5.05
C THR A 304 -7.64 20.07 -5.53
N TYR A 305 -8.86 20.57 -5.66
CA TYR A 305 -9.15 21.95 -6.01
C TYR A 305 -9.90 22.64 -4.88
N ASN A 306 -9.64 23.91 -4.65
CA ASN A 306 -10.37 24.76 -3.74
C ASN A 306 -11.29 25.69 -4.54
N PHE A 307 -12.56 25.60 -4.30
CA PHE A 307 -13.60 26.45 -4.89
C PHE A 307 -14.10 27.43 -3.82
N TYR A 308 -14.02 28.71 -4.10
CA TYR A 308 -14.43 29.77 -3.18
C TYR A 308 -15.74 30.35 -3.63
N PHE A 309 -16.75 30.25 -2.80
CA PHE A 309 -18.11 30.70 -3.11
C PHE A 309 -18.46 31.97 -2.40
N LYS A 310 -19.19 32.83 -3.10
CA LYS A 310 -19.81 34.04 -2.52
C LYS A 310 -20.76 33.66 -1.38
N PRO A 311 -20.98 34.57 -0.41
CA PRO A 311 -21.87 34.31 0.71
C PRO A 311 -23.24 33.79 0.28
N GLY A 312 -23.66 32.68 0.88
CA GLY A 312 -24.94 32.03 0.58
C GLY A 312 -24.96 31.14 -0.65
N SER A 313 -23.84 31.03 -1.38
CA SER A 313 -23.69 30.14 -2.52
C SER A 313 -22.86 28.90 -2.17
N TYR A 314 -23.21 27.75 -2.72
CA TYR A 314 -22.50 26.46 -2.57
C TYR A 314 -22.97 25.48 -3.66
N ILE A 315 -22.26 24.38 -3.82
CA ILE A 315 -22.71 23.28 -4.67
C ILE A 315 -23.40 22.23 -3.79
N PRO A 316 -24.67 21.89 -4.03
CA PRO A 316 -25.33 20.80 -3.29
C PRO A 316 -24.62 19.47 -3.49
N GLN A 317 -24.46 18.70 -2.41
CA GLN A 317 -23.74 17.42 -2.43
C GLN A 317 -24.41 16.37 -3.34
N ASP A 318 -25.73 16.35 -3.38
CA ASP A 318 -26.51 15.51 -4.28
C ASP A 318 -26.18 15.80 -5.75
N LYS A 319 -26.07 17.05 -6.15
CA LYS A 319 -25.67 17.44 -7.50
C LYS A 319 -24.22 17.08 -7.83
N ILE A 320 -23.31 17.23 -6.88
CA ILE A 320 -21.91 16.83 -7.06
C ILE A 320 -21.84 15.31 -7.31
N LEU A 321 -22.64 14.54 -6.57
CA LEU A 321 -22.70 13.09 -6.72
C LEU A 321 -23.39 12.69 -8.02
N GLU A 322 -24.54 13.27 -8.34
CA GLU A 322 -25.35 12.92 -9.53
C GLU A 322 -24.65 13.30 -10.84
N ASP A 323 -24.11 14.51 -10.93
CA ASP A 323 -23.55 15.06 -12.17
C ASP A 323 -22.09 14.66 -12.40
N PHE A 324 -21.31 14.39 -11.34
CA PHE A 324 -19.86 14.20 -11.42
C PHE A 324 -19.36 12.93 -10.73
N GLU A 325 -20.23 12.14 -10.10
CA GLU A 325 -19.87 10.93 -9.34
C GLU A 325 -18.79 11.19 -8.26
N ILE A 326 -18.83 12.37 -7.62
CA ILE A 326 -17.93 12.75 -6.54
C ILE A 326 -18.62 12.44 -5.22
N TYR A 327 -18.05 11.51 -4.47
CA TYR A 327 -18.59 11.02 -3.20
C TYR A 327 -18.19 11.92 -2.03
N SER A 328 -18.81 11.68 -0.87
CA SER A 328 -18.62 12.50 0.34
C SER A 328 -17.18 12.53 0.84
N GLU A 329 -16.41 11.47 0.64
CA GLU A 329 -14.99 11.40 1.00
C GLU A 329 -14.07 12.25 0.10
N GLN A 330 -14.53 12.66 -1.08
CA GLN A 330 -13.81 13.50 -2.04
C GLN A 330 -14.18 14.98 -1.95
N HIS A 331 -15.14 15.31 -1.09
CA HIS A 331 -15.68 16.65 -0.94
C HIS A 331 -15.71 17.08 0.53
N SER A 332 -15.16 18.24 0.81
CA SER A 332 -15.28 18.87 2.13
C SER A 332 -15.61 20.35 2.02
N ARG A 333 -16.44 20.84 2.93
CA ARG A 333 -16.84 22.23 3.01
C ARG A 333 -16.35 22.85 4.32
N SER A 334 -15.79 24.05 4.22
CA SER A 334 -15.39 24.84 5.37
C SER A 334 -15.74 26.32 5.19
N ASN A 335 -16.16 26.99 6.26
CA ASN A 335 -16.25 28.44 6.29
C ASN A 335 -14.86 28.99 6.58
N ILE A 336 -14.33 29.84 5.69
CA ILE A 336 -12.92 30.23 5.77
C ILE A 336 -12.74 31.60 6.40
N GLU A 337 -13.50 32.58 6.00
CA GLU A 337 -13.33 33.95 6.47
C GLU A 337 -14.61 34.76 6.36
N ASN A 338 -14.79 35.60 7.35
CA ASN A 338 -15.74 36.69 7.25
C ASN A 338 -15.03 37.87 6.55
N LYS A 339 -15.33 38.08 5.27
CA LYS A 339 -14.86 39.27 4.55
C LYS A 339 -15.93 40.36 4.61
N TYR A 340 -15.49 41.61 4.75
CA TYR A 340 -16.39 42.75 4.60
C TYR A 340 -16.75 42.90 3.12
N ILE A 341 -18.01 42.77 2.81
CA ILE A 341 -18.56 43.06 1.47
C ILE A 341 -19.34 44.36 1.48
N LYS A 342 -19.23 45.12 0.41
CA LYS A 342 -20.07 46.31 0.22
C LYS A 342 -21.44 45.89 -0.28
N VAL A 343 -22.44 46.10 0.52
CA VAL A 343 -23.84 45.83 0.17
C VAL A 343 -24.54 47.18 0.00
N VAL A 344 -25.32 47.32 -1.07
CA VAL A 344 -26.13 48.55 -1.29
C VAL A 344 -27.20 48.63 -0.21
N ASP A 345 -27.22 49.72 0.55
CA ASP A 345 -28.27 49.98 1.52
C ASP A 345 -29.51 50.52 0.80
N THR A 346 -30.51 49.66 0.71
CA THR A 346 -31.79 49.99 0.04
C THR A 346 -32.71 50.89 0.89
N SER A 347 -32.32 51.22 2.13
CA SER A 347 -33.11 52.12 2.98
C SER A 347 -32.99 53.58 2.59
N TYR A 348 -32.01 53.95 1.76
CA TYR A 348 -31.82 55.31 1.25
C TYR A 348 -32.28 55.39 -0.22
N LYS A 349 -33.39 56.09 -0.43
CA LYS A 349 -34.02 56.18 -1.77
C LYS A 349 -33.27 57.06 -2.79
N ASP A 350 -32.41 57.98 -2.34
CA ASP A 350 -31.80 58.99 -3.20
C ASP A 350 -30.28 59.00 -3.28
N SER A 351 -29.60 58.04 -2.63
CA SER A 351 -28.15 57.91 -2.71
C SER A 351 -27.71 56.45 -2.51
N LEU A 352 -26.76 55.98 -3.35
CA LEU A 352 -26.16 54.67 -3.22
C LEU A 352 -25.26 54.67 -1.97
N VAL A 353 -25.80 54.27 -0.84
CA VAL A 353 -25.06 54.05 0.40
C VAL A 353 -24.63 52.58 0.42
N TYR A 354 -23.32 52.35 0.57
CA TYR A 354 -22.76 51.01 0.72
C TYR A 354 -22.47 50.73 2.19
N LEU A 355 -23.09 49.70 2.71
CA LEU A 355 -22.76 49.18 4.03
C LEU A 355 -21.70 48.07 3.88
N GLU A 356 -20.67 48.13 4.70
CA GLU A 356 -19.74 47.03 4.82
C GLU A 356 -20.36 45.98 5.73
N LYS A 357 -20.74 44.86 5.15
CA LYS A 357 -21.31 43.73 5.86
C LYS A 357 -20.31 42.60 5.95
N LEU A 358 -20.14 42.03 7.15
CA LEU A 358 -19.32 40.83 7.31
C LEU A 358 -20.05 39.64 6.69
N ALA A 359 -19.46 39.04 5.69
CA ALA A 359 -20.05 37.93 5.00
C ALA A 359 -19.09 36.72 5.02
N ALA A 360 -19.63 35.56 5.34
CA ALA A 360 -18.88 34.32 5.36
C ALA A 360 -18.73 33.73 3.94
N TYR A 361 -17.51 33.70 3.44
CA TYR A 361 -17.18 32.92 2.24
C TYR A 361 -17.07 31.46 2.62
N SER A 362 -17.57 30.57 1.75
CA SER A 362 -17.34 29.11 1.89
C SER A 362 -16.24 28.65 0.95
N ARG A 363 -15.38 27.76 1.45
CA ARG A 363 -14.47 27.00 0.63
C ARG A 363 -14.96 25.57 0.53
N GLU A 364 -15.10 25.11 -0.68
CA GLU A 364 -15.32 23.70 -0.97
C GLU A 364 -14.04 23.10 -1.56
N GLN A 365 -13.52 22.10 -0.90
CA GLN A 365 -12.36 21.36 -1.37
C GLN A 365 -12.86 20.09 -2.04
N ILE A 366 -12.59 19.95 -3.33
CA ILE A 366 -13.08 18.86 -4.15
C ILE A 366 -11.90 18.18 -4.85
N THR A 367 -11.83 16.86 -4.72
CA THR A 367 -10.86 16.03 -5.44
C THR A 367 -11.50 15.51 -6.72
N CYS A 368 -11.04 16.00 -7.86
CA CYS A 368 -11.60 15.66 -9.17
C CYS A 368 -10.56 15.80 -10.30
N SER A 369 -10.95 15.40 -11.51
CA SER A 369 -10.10 15.60 -12.69
C SER A 369 -10.07 17.09 -13.12
N PRO A 370 -9.06 17.50 -13.89
CA PRO A 370 -8.99 18.85 -14.44
C PRO A 370 -10.22 19.25 -15.25
N GLU A 371 -10.80 18.32 -16.00
CA GLU A 371 -12.01 18.53 -16.80
C GLU A 371 -13.21 18.79 -15.90
N THR A 372 -13.39 17.97 -14.86
CA THR A 372 -14.45 18.14 -13.87
C THR A 372 -14.30 19.47 -13.13
N ALA A 373 -13.09 19.84 -12.74
CA ALA A 373 -12.82 21.14 -12.12
C ALA A 373 -13.20 22.31 -13.03
N LYS A 374 -12.92 22.19 -14.34
CA LYS A 374 -13.34 23.19 -15.34
C LYS A 374 -14.86 23.27 -15.51
N MET A 375 -15.57 22.15 -15.39
CA MET A 375 -17.05 22.18 -15.41
C MET A 375 -17.59 22.84 -14.15
N LEU A 376 -17.08 22.46 -12.98
CA LEU A 376 -17.46 23.05 -11.69
C LEU A 376 -17.14 24.55 -11.61
N SER A 377 -16.10 25.03 -12.30
CA SER A 377 -15.73 26.44 -12.35
C SER A 377 -16.80 27.35 -12.99
N ARG A 378 -17.77 26.77 -13.70
CA ARG A 378 -18.90 27.49 -14.30
C ARG A 378 -20.11 27.60 -13.39
N TYR A 379 -20.02 27.06 -12.17
CA TYR A 379 -21.15 27.03 -11.24
C TYR A 379 -21.52 28.44 -10.76
N SER A 380 -22.83 28.71 -10.67
CA SER A 380 -23.33 30.01 -10.24
C SER A 380 -22.93 30.32 -8.80
N GLY A 381 -22.44 31.54 -8.55
CA GLY A 381 -22.01 31.97 -7.22
C GLY A 381 -20.55 31.64 -6.89
N LEU A 382 -19.82 30.98 -7.78
CA LEU A 382 -18.38 30.82 -7.64
C LEU A 382 -17.69 32.19 -7.76
N ASP A 383 -16.77 32.47 -6.85
CA ASP A 383 -15.93 33.67 -6.86
C ASP A 383 -14.58 33.38 -7.52
N SER A 384 -13.91 32.32 -7.07
CA SER A 384 -12.62 31.90 -7.59
C SER A 384 -12.37 30.41 -7.37
N MET A 385 -11.42 29.86 -8.12
CA MET A 385 -10.97 28.47 -7.99
C MET A 385 -9.45 28.42 -8.12
N ASN A 386 -8.80 27.58 -7.33
CA ASN A 386 -7.40 27.23 -7.52
C ASN A 386 -7.16 25.72 -7.29
N GLN A 387 -6.18 25.18 -7.98
CA GLN A 387 -5.62 23.86 -7.69
C GLN A 387 -4.72 23.99 -6.47
N GLU A 388 -4.78 23.00 -5.58
CA GLU A 388 -3.86 22.95 -4.45
C GLU A 388 -2.47 22.56 -4.94
N ILE A 389 -1.47 23.42 -4.68
CA ILE A 389 -0.06 23.19 -5.05
C ILE A 389 0.81 23.53 -3.86
N HIS A 390 1.59 22.56 -3.42
CA HIS A 390 2.58 22.76 -2.37
C HIS A 390 3.93 23.14 -2.99
N PRO A 391 4.47 24.35 -2.73
CA PRO A 391 5.78 24.76 -3.24
C PRO A 391 6.89 23.92 -2.62
N ARG A 392 8.08 23.98 -3.21
CA ARG A 392 9.29 23.40 -2.59
C ARG A 392 9.51 23.99 -1.20
N GLY A 393 9.97 23.17 -0.27
CA GLY A 393 10.16 23.58 1.13
C GLY A 393 8.87 23.71 1.92
N PHE A 394 7.73 23.35 1.35
CA PHE A 394 6.46 23.31 2.07
C PHE A 394 6.53 22.24 3.16
N ASN A 395 6.76 22.69 4.38
CA ASN A 395 6.81 21.83 5.56
C ASN A 395 5.40 21.59 6.09
N TYR A 396 4.77 20.58 5.55
CA TYR A 396 3.51 20.09 6.07
C TYR A 396 3.79 19.16 7.24
N THR A 397 3.53 19.62 8.46
CA THR A 397 3.57 18.76 9.64
C THR A 397 2.30 17.93 9.71
N VAL A 398 2.22 16.87 8.92
CA VAL A 398 1.22 15.83 9.17
C VAL A 398 1.68 15.04 10.37
N TYR A 399 0.92 15.08 11.45
CA TYR A 399 1.22 14.33 12.68
C TYR A 399 2.63 14.59 13.26
N GLY A 400 3.15 15.82 13.15
CA GLY A 400 4.46 16.16 13.69
C GLY A 400 5.66 15.64 12.89
N GLN A 401 5.45 15.14 11.68
CA GLN A 401 6.54 14.73 10.80
C GLN A 401 7.03 15.91 10.00
N PHE A 402 8.29 16.26 10.19
CA PHE A 402 9.03 17.10 9.26
C PHE A 402 9.44 16.25 8.05
N TYR A 403 9.36 16.80 6.84
CA TYR A 403 9.71 16.12 5.58
C TYR A 403 8.98 14.78 5.37
N PRO A 404 7.66 14.80 5.18
CA PRO A 404 6.86 13.58 4.98
C PRO A 404 7.19 12.86 3.68
N TYR A 405 7.90 13.53 2.76
CA TYR A 405 8.23 12.98 1.45
C TYR A 405 9.65 12.43 1.39
N PHE A 406 9.78 11.30 0.69
CA PHE A 406 11.09 10.68 0.45
C PHE A 406 12.07 11.68 -0.20
N PRO A 407 13.35 11.74 0.19
CA PRO A 407 14.02 10.81 1.10
C PRO A 407 13.89 11.14 2.59
N ASN A 408 12.93 11.95 2.98
CA ASN A 408 12.66 12.37 4.37
C ASN A 408 13.88 13.07 5.03
N HIS A 409 14.55 13.90 4.27
CA HIS A 409 15.79 14.56 4.69
C HIS A 409 15.77 16.05 4.36
N PRO A 410 16.27 16.93 5.24
CA PRO A 410 16.22 18.39 5.07
C PRO A 410 16.99 18.90 3.84
N SER A 411 18.02 18.21 3.38
CA SER A 411 18.75 18.58 2.16
C SER A 411 17.90 18.50 0.89
N PHE A 412 16.72 17.84 0.97
CA PHE A 412 15.78 17.74 -0.13
C PHE A 412 14.48 18.46 0.25
N ASN A 413 14.35 19.69 -0.24
CA ASN A 413 13.17 20.53 -0.01
C ASN A 413 11.98 20.16 -0.91
N TRP A 414 11.81 18.88 -1.20
CA TRP A 414 10.76 18.38 -2.06
C TRP A 414 9.40 18.38 -1.36
N SER A 415 8.38 18.69 -2.14
CA SER A 415 6.97 18.54 -1.72
C SER A 415 6.28 17.49 -2.59
N ARG A 416 5.02 17.18 -2.32
CA ARG A 416 4.26 16.24 -3.15
C ARG A 416 4.07 16.72 -4.59
N ASP A 417 4.05 18.05 -4.79
CA ASP A 417 3.67 18.72 -6.03
C ASP A 417 4.87 19.36 -6.74
N ASN A 418 6.02 19.42 -6.04
CA ASN A 418 7.30 19.91 -6.55
C ASN A 418 8.42 18.97 -6.06
N TYR A 419 8.77 17.96 -6.85
CA TYR A 419 9.56 16.80 -6.47
C TYR A 419 10.66 16.49 -7.48
N GLY A 420 11.79 15.97 -7.02
CA GLY A 420 12.91 15.57 -7.88
C GLY A 420 13.80 16.73 -8.30
N PRO A 421 14.68 16.54 -9.33
CA PRO A 421 14.78 15.32 -10.16
C PRO A 421 15.34 14.11 -9.41
N LEU A 422 14.90 12.90 -9.78
CA LEU A 422 15.30 11.65 -9.19
C LEU A 422 15.47 10.58 -10.27
N ILE A 423 16.58 9.84 -10.25
CA ILE A 423 16.79 8.68 -11.14
C ILE A 423 16.30 7.42 -10.45
N VAL A 424 15.46 6.65 -11.14
CA VAL A 424 15.00 5.34 -10.68
C VAL A 424 16.07 4.30 -10.98
N PRO A 425 16.60 3.56 -9.98
CA PRO A 425 17.66 2.57 -10.21
C PRO A 425 17.19 1.40 -11.08
N LYS A 426 18.12 0.78 -11.79
CA LYS A 426 17.89 -0.48 -12.51
C LYS A 426 19.06 -1.42 -12.33
N SER A 427 18.83 -2.69 -12.56
CA SER A 427 19.89 -3.70 -12.57
C SER A 427 21.03 -3.29 -13.53
N GLY A 428 22.27 -3.40 -13.05
CA GLY A 428 23.47 -2.99 -13.78
C GLY A 428 23.77 -1.48 -13.79
N TRP A 429 22.87 -0.61 -13.30
CA TRP A 429 23.15 0.81 -13.19
C TRP A 429 24.07 1.10 -12.01
N THR A 430 25.11 1.90 -12.26
CA THR A 430 26.10 2.28 -11.24
C THR A 430 25.90 3.75 -10.86
N VAL A 431 25.78 4.00 -9.57
CA VAL A 431 25.72 5.35 -8.99
C VAL A 431 27.03 5.68 -8.28
N GLU A 432 27.50 6.91 -8.42
CA GLU A 432 28.59 7.46 -7.60
C GLU A 432 28.07 7.85 -6.22
N LEU A 433 28.77 7.42 -5.17
CA LEU A 433 28.39 7.71 -3.79
C LEU A 433 28.87 9.10 -3.39
N SER A 434 27.93 9.90 -2.97
CA SER A 434 28.07 11.22 -2.36
C SER A 434 27.04 11.37 -1.26
N ASP A 435 27.11 12.41 -0.45
CA ASP A 435 26.11 12.64 0.60
C ASP A 435 24.68 12.62 0.05
N SER A 436 24.46 13.28 -1.10
CA SER A 436 23.14 13.34 -1.72
C SER A 436 22.67 11.99 -2.24
N THR A 437 23.52 11.25 -2.98
CA THR A 437 23.18 9.93 -3.51
C THR A 437 23.08 8.88 -2.41
N TRP A 438 23.87 9.01 -1.35
CA TRP A 438 23.75 8.16 -0.17
C TRP A 438 22.37 8.31 0.50
N ILE A 439 21.92 9.54 0.72
CA ILE A 439 20.60 9.80 1.29
C ILE A 439 19.49 9.18 0.42
N LEU A 440 19.58 9.33 -0.90
CA LEU A 440 18.59 8.83 -1.83
C LEU A 440 18.57 7.30 -1.94
N TYR A 441 19.75 6.66 -1.97
CA TYR A 441 19.83 5.25 -2.36
C TYR A 441 20.22 4.31 -1.22
N LYS A 442 20.61 4.83 -0.05
CA LYS A 442 21.04 4.01 1.09
C LYS A 442 20.04 2.89 1.40
N ARG A 443 18.73 3.20 1.48
CA ARG A 443 17.73 2.19 1.79
C ARG A 443 17.65 1.09 0.73
N ALA A 444 17.79 1.44 -0.54
CA ALA A 444 17.80 0.47 -1.62
C ALA A 444 19.01 -0.48 -1.50
N ILE A 445 20.18 0.08 -1.21
CA ILE A 445 21.43 -0.68 -1.05
C ILE A 445 21.37 -1.56 0.21
N GLU A 446 20.96 -1.00 1.34
CA GLU A 446 20.99 -1.66 2.65
C GLU A 446 19.86 -2.69 2.81
N VAL A 447 18.62 -2.26 2.58
CA VAL A 447 17.44 -3.07 2.92
C VAL A 447 17.03 -3.99 1.77
N TYR A 448 16.92 -3.43 0.55
CA TYR A 448 16.39 -4.19 -0.58
C TYR A 448 17.45 -5.08 -1.22
N GLU A 449 18.72 -4.65 -1.22
CA GLU A 449 19.82 -5.47 -1.72
C GLU A 449 20.67 -6.11 -0.61
N LYS A 450 20.19 -6.01 0.64
CA LYS A 450 20.72 -6.74 1.82
C LYS A 450 22.22 -6.53 2.07
N ASN A 451 22.73 -5.32 1.80
CA ASN A 451 24.10 -4.97 2.09
C ASN A 451 24.24 -4.37 3.50
N LYS A 452 25.35 -4.61 4.14
CA LYS A 452 25.75 -3.88 5.33
C LYS A 452 26.32 -2.53 4.91
N VAL A 453 25.76 -1.41 5.38
CA VAL A 453 26.23 -0.08 5.00
C VAL A 453 26.54 0.77 6.23
N SER A 454 27.61 1.56 6.15
CA SER A 454 28.00 2.51 7.20
C SER A 454 28.84 3.64 6.62
N ILE A 455 29.12 4.66 7.44
CA ILE A 455 30.09 5.71 7.15
C ILE A 455 31.14 5.64 8.26
N ASN A 456 32.43 5.63 7.88
CA ASN A 456 33.54 5.61 8.85
C ASN A 456 33.81 7.00 9.44
N SER A 457 34.75 7.08 10.36
CA SER A 457 35.16 8.34 11.02
C SER A 457 35.77 9.37 10.06
N ASN A 458 36.25 8.95 8.89
CA ASN A 458 36.84 9.81 7.88
C ASN A 458 35.78 10.34 6.87
N GLY A 459 34.53 9.88 6.99
CA GLY A 459 33.45 10.23 6.05
C GLY A 459 33.35 9.31 4.83
N ASP A 460 34.14 8.22 4.75
CA ASP A 460 34.06 7.29 3.63
C ASP A 460 32.85 6.36 3.75
N PHE A 461 32.21 6.08 2.63
CA PHE A 461 31.09 5.13 2.56
C PHE A 461 31.61 3.69 2.55
N LEU A 462 31.08 2.85 3.43
CA LEU A 462 31.41 1.43 3.50
C LEU A 462 30.21 0.62 3.07
N ILE A 463 30.46 -0.35 2.17
CA ILE A 463 29.51 -1.37 1.74
C ILE A 463 30.15 -2.72 2.01
N ASN A 464 29.50 -3.55 2.85
CA ASN A 464 30.03 -4.85 3.30
C ASN A 464 31.48 -4.73 3.86
N ASP A 465 31.68 -3.71 4.70
CA ASP A 465 32.94 -3.38 5.38
C ASP A 465 34.10 -2.96 4.42
N LYS A 466 33.79 -2.64 3.16
CA LYS A 466 34.77 -2.13 2.16
C LYS A 466 34.46 -0.71 1.79
N ILE A 467 35.48 0.14 1.75
CA ILE A 467 35.35 1.52 1.24
C ILE A 467 34.91 1.45 -0.21
N SER A 468 33.85 2.17 -0.53
CA SER A 468 33.24 2.18 -1.85
C SER A 468 32.90 3.61 -2.27
N THR A 469 33.32 4.00 -3.46
CA THR A 469 32.98 5.31 -4.06
C THR A 469 31.79 5.22 -5.01
N LYS A 470 31.36 4.01 -5.34
CA LYS A 470 30.24 3.74 -6.24
C LYS A 470 29.52 2.46 -5.88
N TYR A 471 28.28 2.33 -6.34
CA TYR A 471 27.47 1.13 -6.15
C TYR A 471 26.75 0.74 -7.43
N THR A 472 26.73 -0.55 -7.77
CA THR A 472 26.00 -1.10 -8.92
C THR A 472 24.80 -1.89 -8.43
N PHE A 473 23.60 -1.45 -8.81
CA PHE A 473 22.34 -2.07 -8.40
C PHE A 473 22.18 -3.46 -9.03
N GLN A 474 21.61 -4.40 -8.26
CA GLN A 474 21.45 -5.79 -8.65
C GLN A 474 20.06 -6.12 -9.19
N GLN A 475 19.05 -5.28 -8.87
CA GLN A 475 17.66 -5.48 -9.29
C GLN A 475 17.07 -4.21 -9.90
N ASN A 476 15.88 -4.35 -10.52
CA ASN A 476 15.13 -3.22 -11.04
C ASN A 476 14.27 -2.58 -9.94
N TYR A 477 14.04 -1.28 -10.11
CA TYR A 477 13.18 -0.49 -9.23
C TYR A 477 12.14 0.26 -10.05
N TYR A 478 11.04 0.57 -9.39
CA TYR A 478 9.91 1.26 -9.99
C TYR A 478 9.49 2.43 -9.11
N TRP A 479 8.92 3.44 -9.77
CA TRP A 479 8.30 4.56 -9.07
C TRP A 479 6.80 4.52 -9.32
N LEU A 480 6.05 4.33 -8.24
CA LEU A 480 4.63 4.06 -8.28
C LEU A 480 3.86 5.21 -7.64
N MET A 481 2.88 5.77 -8.35
CA MET A 481 2.04 6.86 -7.85
C MET A 481 0.56 6.50 -7.94
N GLY A 482 -0.23 7.03 -7.01
CA GLY A 482 -1.68 6.95 -7.07
C GLY A 482 -2.25 7.94 -8.08
N ASP A 483 -3.34 7.57 -8.75
CA ASP A 483 -4.05 8.45 -9.68
C ASP A 483 -4.74 9.60 -8.93
N ASN A 484 -5.15 9.38 -7.67
CA ASN A 484 -5.50 10.45 -6.75
C ASN A 484 -4.21 11.08 -6.19
N ARG A 485 -3.65 12.05 -6.92
CA ARG A 485 -2.32 12.62 -6.64
C ARG A 485 -2.19 13.23 -5.25
N HIS A 486 -3.27 13.79 -4.70
CA HIS A 486 -3.28 14.42 -3.38
C HIS A 486 -3.76 13.50 -2.26
N GLY A 487 -4.56 12.48 -2.60
CA GLY A 487 -5.09 11.48 -1.66
C GLY A 487 -4.32 10.15 -1.67
N SER A 488 -3.05 10.15 -2.08
CA SER A 488 -2.24 8.93 -2.18
C SER A 488 -0.98 8.99 -1.34
N ALA A 489 -0.82 8.04 -0.44
CA ALA A 489 0.48 7.63 0.04
C ALA A 489 1.10 6.70 -1.01
N ASP A 490 2.25 7.08 -1.58
CA ASP A 490 2.90 6.39 -2.69
C ASP A 490 4.41 6.58 -2.68
N SER A 491 5.13 6.32 -3.77
CA SER A 491 6.59 6.43 -3.83
C SER A 491 7.12 7.81 -3.43
N ARG A 492 6.32 8.87 -3.53
CA ARG A 492 6.71 10.18 -2.98
C ARG A 492 6.91 10.16 -1.46
N CYS A 493 6.26 9.22 -0.75
CA CYS A 493 6.36 9.08 0.70
C CYS A 493 7.44 8.07 1.12
N TRP A 494 7.51 6.91 0.46
CA TRP A 494 8.39 5.80 0.88
C TRP A 494 9.55 5.49 -0.08
N GLY A 495 9.60 6.11 -1.26
CA GLY A 495 10.66 5.89 -2.24
C GLY A 495 10.40 4.74 -3.21
N PHE A 496 11.47 4.09 -3.62
CA PHE A 496 11.47 3.06 -4.65
C PHE A 496 10.73 1.79 -4.24
N VAL A 497 10.10 1.16 -5.24
CA VAL A 497 9.54 -0.20 -5.11
C VAL A 497 10.45 -1.17 -5.86
N PRO A 498 11.11 -2.11 -5.16
CA PRO A 498 12.00 -3.07 -5.78
C PRO A 498 11.21 -4.18 -6.49
N GLU A 499 11.83 -4.81 -7.48
CA GLU A 499 11.22 -5.84 -8.31
C GLU A 499 10.70 -7.05 -7.52
N ASP A 500 11.39 -7.45 -6.46
CA ASP A 500 11.02 -8.57 -5.60
C ASP A 500 9.74 -8.32 -4.78
N HIS A 501 9.28 -7.06 -4.69
CA HIS A 501 8.02 -6.68 -4.06
C HIS A 501 6.82 -6.71 -5.03
N VAL A 502 7.04 -6.78 -6.34
CA VAL A 502 5.94 -6.77 -7.32
C VAL A 502 5.18 -8.09 -7.28
N VAL A 503 3.85 -8.02 -7.15
CA VAL A 503 2.93 -9.16 -7.13
C VAL A 503 2.37 -9.45 -8.52
N GLY A 504 1.83 -8.43 -9.20
CA GLY A 504 1.22 -8.56 -10.52
C GLY A 504 0.59 -7.26 -11.00
N THR A 505 -0.21 -7.34 -12.05
CA THR A 505 -0.96 -6.19 -12.61
C THR A 505 -2.46 -6.36 -12.43
N ALA A 506 -3.17 -5.26 -12.14
CA ALA A 506 -4.63 -5.26 -12.16
C ALA A 506 -5.13 -5.57 -13.58
N SER A 507 -6.12 -6.43 -13.72
CA SER A 507 -6.64 -6.86 -15.02
C SER A 507 -8.06 -6.39 -15.25
N PHE A 508 -8.99 -6.73 -14.38
CA PHE A 508 -10.38 -6.33 -14.48
C PHE A 508 -11.08 -6.31 -13.13
N VAL A 509 -12.12 -5.50 -13.03
CA VAL A 509 -13.05 -5.45 -11.88
C VAL A 509 -14.13 -6.50 -12.12
N TRP A 510 -14.23 -7.50 -11.24
CA TRP A 510 -15.24 -8.54 -11.36
C TRP A 510 -16.52 -8.25 -10.58
N PHE A 511 -16.44 -7.38 -9.57
CA PHE A 511 -17.57 -6.89 -8.79
C PHE A 511 -17.26 -5.49 -8.23
N SER A 512 -18.26 -4.64 -8.07
CA SER A 512 -18.14 -3.31 -7.52
C SER A 512 -19.36 -2.94 -6.68
N LYS A 513 -19.13 -2.50 -5.43
CA LYS A 513 -20.18 -2.06 -4.52
C LYS A 513 -19.71 -0.89 -3.68
N HIS A 514 -20.35 0.25 -3.84
CA HIS A 514 -20.12 1.40 -2.97
C HIS A 514 -20.93 1.29 -1.68
N PRO A 515 -20.40 1.70 -0.51
CA PRO A 515 -21.11 1.64 0.75
C PRO A 515 -22.44 2.42 0.76
N GLU A 516 -22.50 3.59 0.12
CA GLU A 516 -23.67 4.49 0.12
C GLU A 516 -24.63 4.21 -1.05
N THR A 517 -24.11 3.99 -2.26
CA THR A 517 -24.94 3.90 -3.50
C THR A 517 -25.26 2.48 -3.95
N GLY A 518 -24.65 1.46 -3.33
CA GLY A 518 -24.91 0.06 -3.67
C GLY A 518 -24.06 -0.47 -4.83
N ILE A 519 -24.60 -1.41 -5.61
CA ILE A 519 -23.86 -2.09 -6.68
C ILE A 519 -23.71 -1.17 -7.89
N ARG A 520 -22.47 -1.03 -8.38
CA ARG A 520 -22.13 -0.33 -9.62
C ARG A 520 -22.07 -1.32 -10.76
N TRP A 521 -23.18 -1.49 -11.46
CA TRP A 521 -23.34 -2.47 -12.53
C TRP A 521 -22.46 -2.19 -13.74
N ASP A 522 -22.20 -0.91 -14.03
CA ASP A 522 -21.33 -0.42 -15.12
C ASP A 522 -19.87 -0.80 -14.95
N ARG A 523 -19.44 -1.09 -13.73
CA ARG A 523 -18.06 -1.48 -13.43
C ARG A 523 -17.82 -2.98 -13.41
N ILE A 524 -18.89 -3.79 -13.39
CA ILE A 524 -18.75 -5.25 -13.35
C ILE A 524 -18.20 -5.75 -14.69
N PHE A 525 -17.10 -6.52 -14.64
CA PHE A 525 -16.30 -7.00 -15.77
C PHE A 525 -15.62 -5.89 -16.60
N SER A 526 -15.49 -4.66 -16.06
CA SER A 526 -14.72 -3.62 -16.70
C SER A 526 -13.22 -3.89 -16.63
N THR A 527 -12.51 -3.61 -17.72
CA THR A 527 -11.03 -3.71 -17.76
C THR A 527 -10.39 -2.53 -17.04
N VAL A 528 -9.23 -2.75 -16.45
CA VAL A 528 -8.43 -1.71 -15.78
C VAL A 528 -7.27 -1.33 -16.69
N HIS A 529 -7.19 -0.02 -17.06
CA HIS A 529 -6.19 0.52 -17.99
C HIS A 529 -5.33 1.61 -17.36
#